data_4edfe1c2ca4a158870558ae5acb300d6
#
_entry.id   4edfe1c2ca4a158870558ae5acb300d6
#
_cell.length_a   1.000
_cell.length_b   1.000
_cell.length_c   1.000
_cell.angle_alpha   90.00
_cell.angle_beta   90.00
_cell.angle_gamma   90.00
#
_symmetry.space_group_name_H-M   'P 1'
#
loop_
_entity.id
_entity.type
_entity.pdbx_description
1 polymer ?
#
loop_
_entity_poly.entity_id
_entity_poly.type
_entity_poly.pdbx_seq_one_letter_code
_entity_poly.pdbx_strand_id
1 'polypeptide(L)'
;GGCVKKAHEFDDALSDHVMFENLVAKASAVFALKLLLAKSDLNNEDIDYIIECSEEACGDMNQRGGGNFAKSIGEMCDCINATGSDTRSFCAGPAHALVEAAALVQAGVYKNVVVLAGGCTAKLGMNSKEHVKKGMPALEDMLGAFAVHIGENDGINPVIRTDAVGRHRIGSGASPQAVMTAIVTDPLDGIGYKITDVDCYSPEMQ
;
A
#
# COMPACT_ATOMS: atom_id res chain seq x y z
N GLY A 1 -2.04 -25.46 -14.87
CA GLY A 1 -3.16 -25.22 -15.65
C GLY A 1 -4.45 -25.98 -15.40
N GLY A 2 -4.60 -27.22 -15.84
CA GLY A 2 -5.88 -27.91 -15.86
C GLY A 2 -6.48 -28.28 -14.50
N CYS A 3 -5.64 -28.52 -13.50
CA CYS A 3 -6.12 -28.81 -12.14
C CYS A 3 -6.72 -27.58 -11.46
N VAL A 4 -6.13 -26.43 -11.71
CA VAL A 4 -6.58 -25.14 -11.15
C VAL A 4 -7.94 -24.76 -11.75
N LYS A 5 -8.13 -24.97 -13.04
CA LYS A 5 -9.39 -24.66 -13.72
C LYS A 5 -10.60 -25.44 -13.12
N LYS A 6 -10.44 -26.71 -12.81
CA LYS A 6 -11.51 -27.50 -12.17
C LYS A 6 -11.87 -27.06 -10.77
N ALA A 7 -10.88 -26.62 -10.00
CA ALA A 7 -11.11 -26.08 -8.66
C ALA A 7 -11.88 -24.74 -8.70
N HIS A 8 -11.73 -23.97 -9.77
CA HIS A 8 -12.31 -22.65 -9.93
C HIS A 8 -13.73 -22.64 -10.52
N GLU A 9 -14.18 -23.75 -11.09
CA GLU A 9 -15.50 -23.83 -11.74
C GLU A 9 -16.69 -23.56 -10.81
N PHE A 10 -16.47 -23.57 -9.49
CA PHE A 10 -17.51 -23.48 -8.47
C PHE A 10 -17.24 -22.43 -7.38
N ASP A 11 -16.24 -21.60 -7.55
CA ASP A 11 -15.90 -20.56 -6.58
C ASP A 11 -15.97 -19.17 -7.22
N ASP A 12 -17.08 -18.46 -6.95
CA ASP A 12 -17.32 -17.11 -7.49
C ASP A 12 -16.27 -16.08 -7.02
N ALA A 13 -15.57 -16.34 -5.90
CA ALA A 13 -14.47 -15.49 -5.44
C ALA A 13 -13.23 -15.58 -6.34
N LEU A 14 -13.18 -16.56 -7.21
CA LEU A 14 -12.09 -16.80 -8.17
C LEU A 14 -12.51 -16.46 -9.61
N SER A 15 -13.36 -15.48 -9.77
CA SER A 15 -13.73 -14.97 -11.07
C SER A 15 -12.49 -14.49 -11.84
N ASP A 16 -12.53 -14.54 -13.16
CA ASP A 16 -11.46 -14.04 -14.02
C ASP A 16 -11.07 -12.61 -13.68
N HIS A 17 -12.03 -11.82 -13.25
CA HIS A 17 -11.86 -10.44 -12.82
C HIS A 17 -10.97 -10.31 -11.57
N VAL A 18 -11.25 -11.08 -10.52
CA VAL A 18 -10.44 -11.10 -9.28
C VAL A 18 -9.03 -11.59 -9.56
N MET A 19 -8.88 -12.63 -10.37
CA MET A 19 -7.56 -13.15 -10.75
C MET A 19 -6.76 -12.14 -11.56
N PHE A 20 -7.43 -11.40 -12.43
CA PHE A 20 -6.79 -10.33 -13.21
C PHE A 20 -6.30 -9.20 -12.31
N GLU A 21 -7.12 -8.75 -11.37
CA GLU A 21 -6.72 -7.72 -10.39
C GLU A 21 -5.50 -8.13 -9.58
N ASN A 22 -5.45 -9.37 -9.08
CA ASN A 22 -4.29 -9.89 -8.37
C ASN A 22 -3.03 -9.86 -9.20
N LEU A 23 -3.14 -10.32 -10.45
CA LEU A 23 -1.99 -10.32 -11.36
C LEU A 23 -1.52 -8.91 -11.63
N VAL A 24 -2.43 -7.99 -11.86
CA VAL A 24 -2.10 -6.58 -12.14
C VAL A 24 -1.52 -5.89 -10.92
N ALA A 25 -2.06 -6.11 -9.72
CA ALA A 25 -1.52 -5.56 -8.49
C ALA A 25 -0.06 -6.01 -8.28
N LYS A 26 0.22 -7.29 -8.44
CA LYS A 26 1.60 -7.81 -8.36
C LYS A 26 2.50 -7.25 -9.45
N ALA A 27 2.06 -7.28 -10.71
CA ALA A 27 2.88 -6.84 -11.84
C ALA A 27 3.23 -5.35 -11.77
N SER A 28 2.26 -4.51 -11.42
CA SER A 28 2.50 -3.07 -11.27
C SER A 28 3.40 -2.75 -10.09
N ALA A 29 3.28 -3.46 -8.97
CA ALA A 29 4.17 -3.34 -7.82
C ALA A 29 5.61 -3.80 -8.15
N VAL A 30 5.78 -4.88 -8.89
CA VAL A 30 7.10 -5.30 -9.42
C VAL A 30 7.71 -4.20 -10.27
N PHE A 31 6.91 -3.59 -11.14
CA PHE A 31 7.38 -2.48 -11.98
C PHE A 31 7.80 -1.27 -11.13
N ALA A 32 7.01 -0.91 -10.11
CA ALA A 32 7.35 0.18 -9.19
C ALA A 32 8.66 -0.09 -8.44
N LEU A 33 8.87 -1.30 -7.94
CA LEU A 33 10.11 -1.68 -7.25
C LEU A 33 11.32 -1.61 -8.20
N LYS A 34 11.19 -2.13 -9.42
CA LYS A 34 12.25 -2.02 -10.42
C LYS A 34 12.59 -0.56 -10.78
N LEU A 35 11.58 0.31 -10.83
CA LEU A 35 11.80 1.74 -11.05
C LEU A 35 12.48 2.41 -9.85
N LEU A 36 12.13 2.04 -8.62
CA LEU A 36 12.80 2.53 -7.42
C LEU A 36 14.28 2.16 -7.45
N LEU A 37 14.60 0.89 -7.68
CA LEU A 37 15.99 0.40 -7.78
C LEU A 37 16.77 1.11 -8.90
N ALA A 38 16.14 1.32 -10.06
CA ALA A 38 16.80 2.00 -11.18
C ALA A 38 17.05 3.50 -10.94
N LYS A 39 16.35 4.14 -9.98
CA LYS A 39 16.44 5.58 -9.69
C LYS A 39 17.14 5.90 -8.38
N SER A 40 17.54 4.92 -7.63
CA SER A 40 18.24 5.05 -6.35
C SER A 40 19.58 4.33 -6.41
N ASP A 41 20.44 4.58 -5.42
CA ASP A 41 21.69 3.84 -5.25
C ASP A 41 21.49 2.51 -4.49
N LEU A 42 20.24 2.12 -4.24
CA LEU A 42 19.88 0.90 -3.55
C LEU A 42 19.97 -0.29 -4.51
N ASN A 43 20.71 -1.32 -4.13
CA ASN A 43 20.71 -2.57 -4.87
C ASN A 43 19.57 -3.48 -4.38
N ASN A 44 19.13 -4.41 -5.21
CA ASN A 44 18.11 -5.39 -4.84
C ASN A 44 18.52 -6.25 -3.62
N GLU A 45 19.79 -6.54 -3.47
CA GLU A 45 20.34 -7.32 -2.34
C GLU A 45 20.41 -6.54 -1.02
N ASP A 46 20.32 -5.20 -1.07
CA ASP A 46 20.35 -4.34 0.11
C ASP A 46 18.98 -4.27 0.83
N ILE A 47 17.91 -4.71 0.17
CA ILE A 47 16.57 -4.69 0.74
C ILE A 47 16.43 -5.80 1.78
N ASP A 48 16.08 -5.42 3.02
CA ASP A 48 15.89 -6.34 4.14
C ASP A 48 14.42 -6.78 4.27
N TYR A 49 13.50 -5.85 4.03
CA TYR A 49 12.09 -6.07 4.28
C TYR A 49 11.20 -5.33 3.26
N ILE A 50 10.14 -6.00 2.83
CA ILE A 50 9.13 -5.42 1.94
C ILE A 50 7.79 -5.44 2.64
N ILE A 51 7.10 -4.30 2.70
CA ILE A 51 5.70 -4.20 3.13
C ILE A 51 4.86 -3.90 1.89
N GLU A 52 4.03 -4.85 1.51
CA GLU A 52 3.08 -4.67 0.44
C GLU A 52 1.75 -4.21 1.02
N CYS A 53 1.17 -3.14 0.47
CA CYS A 53 -0.01 -2.51 1.03
C CYS A 53 -1.08 -2.17 -0.02
N SER A 54 -1.19 -2.96 -1.07
CA SER A 54 -2.29 -2.85 -2.01
C SER A 54 -3.64 -3.04 -1.31
N GLU A 55 -4.67 -2.42 -1.84
CA GLU A 55 -6.00 -2.45 -1.24
C GLU A 55 -6.57 -3.88 -1.18
N GLU A 56 -6.26 -4.69 -2.17
CA GLU A 56 -6.83 -6.01 -2.34
C GLU A 56 -6.03 -7.11 -1.64
N ALA A 57 -6.70 -7.85 -0.80
CA ALA A 57 -6.25 -9.15 -0.31
C ALA A 57 -6.96 -10.24 -1.11
N CYS A 58 -6.65 -10.35 -2.37
CA CYS A 58 -7.29 -11.32 -3.21
C CYS A 58 -6.55 -12.65 -3.11
N GLY A 59 -7.01 -13.54 -2.27
CA GLY A 59 -6.56 -14.92 -2.30
C GLY A 59 -7.12 -15.63 -3.53
N ASP A 60 -6.27 -16.29 -4.27
CA ASP A 60 -6.72 -17.45 -5.03
C ASP A 60 -6.87 -18.64 -4.06
N MET A 61 -7.40 -19.74 -4.57
CA MET A 61 -7.62 -20.93 -3.75
C MET A 61 -6.35 -21.52 -3.15
N ASN A 62 -5.19 -21.27 -3.76
CA ASN A 62 -3.88 -21.72 -3.30
C ASN A 62 -3.25 -20.74 -2.31
N GLN A 63 -3.71 -19.50 -2.33
CA GLN A 63 -3.21 -18.40 -1.51
C GLN A 63 -4.30 -17.87 -0.57
N ARG A 64 -5.03 -18.71 0.07
CA ARG A 64 -6.13 -18.36 0.97
C ARG A 64 -5.80 -17.20 1.88
N GLY A 65 -6.46 -16.07 1.68
CA GLY A 65 -6.16 -14.84 2.40
C GLY A 65 -5.05 -14.00 1.77
N GLY A 66 -4.76 -14.22 0.48
CA GLY A 66 -3.93 -13.33 -0.32
C GLY A 66 -2.48 -13.75 -0.48
N GLY A 67 -2.04 -14.78 0.18
CA GLY A 67 -0.63 -15.17 0.14
C GLY A 67 0.28 -14.04 0.63
N ASN A 68 1.55 -14.12 0.31
CA ASN A 68 2.52 -13.08 0.62
C ASN A 68 2.95 -12.38 -0.68
N PHE A 69 2.28 -11.29 -1.03
CA PHE A 69 2.58 -10.50 -2.21
C PHE A 69 3.96 -9.85 -2.11
N ALA A 70 4.32 -9.37 -0.91
CA ALA A 70 5.63 -8.79 -0.67
C ALA A 70 6.76 -9.74 -1.07
N LYS A 71 6.69 -11.00 -0.66
CA LYS A 71 7.71 -11.99 -1.03
C LYS A 71 7.69 -12.35 -2.51
N SER A 72 6.51 -12.48 -3.10
CA SER A 72 6.38 -12.77 -4.54
C SER A 72 6.95 -11.64 -5.40
N ILE A 73 6.74 -10.38 -4.99
CA ILE A 73 7.28 -9.20 -5.66
C ILE A 73 8.78 -9.12 -5.49
N GLY A 74 9.28 -9.36 -4.26
CA GLY A 74 10.70 -9.40 -3.96
C GLY A 74 11.44 -10.47 -4.78
N GLU A 75 10.86 -11.66 -4.91
CA GLU A 75 11.41 -12.73 -5.75
C GLU A 75 11.52 -12.32 -7.23
N MET A 76 10.51 -11.65 -7.76
CA MET A 76 10.50 -11.15 -9.14
C MET A 76 11.49 -9.99 -9.39
N CYS A 77 12.00 -9.40 -8.33
CA CYS A 77 12.99 -8.32 -8.37
C CYS A 77 14.36 -8.76 -7.84
N ASP A 78 14.58 -10.05 -7.65
CA ASP A 78 15.83 -10.63 -7.14
C ASP A 78 16.29 -10.05 -5.79
N CYS A 79 15.34 -9.66 -4.93
CA CYS A 79 15.63 -9.17 -3.57
C CYS A 79 15.90 -10.37 -2.63
N ILE A 80 17.00 -11.07 -2.86
CA ILE A 80 17.29 -12.37 -2.26
C ILE A 80 17.46 -12.36 -0.75
N ASN A 81 17.80 -11.21 -0.17
CA ASN A 81 17.98 -11.04 1.28
C ASN A 81 16.70 -10.54 1.97
N ALA A 82 15.69 -10.16 1.19
CA ALA A 82 14.47 -9.61 1.74
C ALA A 82 13.53 -10.70 2.27
N THR A 83 12.83 -10.35 3.35
CA THR A 83 11.55 -10.96 3.71
C THR A 83 10.46 -9.92 3.64
N GLY A 84 9.22 -10.27 3.97
CA GLY A 84 8.17 -9.28 3.90
C GLY A 84 6.81 -9.75 4.38
N SER A 85 5.90 -8.80 4.50
CA SER A 85 4.51 -9.01 4.88
C SER A 85 3.58 -8.13 4.04
N ASP A 86 2.31 -8.50 4.04
CA ASP A 86 1.24 -7.74 3.43
C ASP A 86 0.42 -7.05 4.53
N THR A 87 0.31 -5.73 4.45
CA THR A 87 -0.53 -4.92 5.34
C THR A 87 -1.80 -4.51 4.60
N ARG A 88 -2.96 -4.88 5.14
CA ARG A 88 -4.26 -4.59 4.55
C ARG A 88 -5.07 -3.66 5.42
N SER A 89 -5.43 -2.51 4.87
CA SER A 89 -6.27 -1.51 5.54
C SER A 89 -6.99 -0.63 4.53
N PHE A 90 -7.41 -1.19 3.41
CA PHE A 90 -7.99 -0.44 2.29
C PHE A 90 -7.14 0.79 1.93
N CYS A 91 -7.76 1.92 1.71
CA CYS A 91 -7.08 3.18 1.35
C CYS A 91 -6.09 3.68 2.41
N ALA A 92 -6.24 3.28 3.67
CA ALA A 92 -5.30 3.60 4.75
C ALA A 92 -4.06 2.67 4.80
N GLY A 93 -4.03 1.62 3.98
CA GLY A 93 -2.90 0.67 3.91
C GLY A 93 -1.54 1.34 3.80
N PRO A 94 -1.33 2.28 2.85
CA PRO A 94 -0.05 2.98 2.70
C PRO A 94 0.38 3.76 3.95
N ALA A 95 -0.55 4.42 4.64
CA ALA A 95 -0.24 5.15 5.86
C ALA A 95 0.21 4.21 6.99
N HIS A 96 -0.49 3.09 7.19
CA HIS A 96 -0.09 2.07 8.16
C HIS A 96 1.27 1.47 7.81
N ALA A 97 1.49 1.09 6.56
CA ALA A 97 2.74 0.51 6.09
C ALA A 97 3.94 1.45 6.27
N LEU A 98 3.77 2.75 6.05
CA LEU A 98 4.82 3.76 6.29
C LEU A 98 5.17 3.86 7.78
N VAL A 99 4.17 3.81 8.66
CA VAL A 99 4.40 3.82 10.13
C VAL A 99 5.10 2.53 10.57
N GLU A 100 4.68 1.38 10.05
CA GLU A 100 5.32 0.08 10.32
C GLU A 100 6.78 0.08 9.86
N ALA A 101 7.05 0.51 8.64
CA ALA A 101 8.40 0.61 8.08
C ALA A 101 9.30 1.52 8.92
N ALA A 102 8.81 2.73 9.27
CA ALA A 102 9.55 3.67 10.08
C ALA A 102 9.86 3.11 11.48
N ALA A 103 8.90 2.41 12.09
CA ALA A 103 9.10 1.77 13.39
C ALA A 103 10.14 0.64 13.34
N LEU A 104 10.12 -0.18 12.28
CA LEU A 104 11.10 -1.27 12.08
C LEU A 104 12.52 -0.74 11.90
N VAL A 105 12.68 0.33 11.11
CA VAL A 105 13.99 0.98 10.91
C VAL A 105 14.45 1.66 12.21
N GLN A 106 13.57 2.41 12.87
CA GLN A 106 13.90 3.09 14.13
C GLN A 106 14.29 2.11 15.24
N ALA A 107 13.66 0.95 15.30
CA ALA A 107 14.00 -0.11 16.25
C ALA A 107 15.30 -0.85 15.89
N GLY A 108 15.91 -0.58 14.74
CA GLY A 108 17.12 -1.24 14.26
C GLY A 108 16.91 -2.71 13.87
N VAL A 109 15.67 -3.13 13.62
CA VAL A 109 15.35 -4.49 13.18
C VAL A 109 15.77 -4.70 11.73
N TYR A 110 15.47 -3.72 10.89
CA TYR A 110 15.86 -3.67 9.48
C TYR A 110 16.46 -2.30 9.14
N LYS A 111 17.32 -2.24 8.13
CA LYS A 111 17.95 -0.99 7.66
C LYS A 111 17.23 -0.43 6.44
N ASN A 112 16.87 -1.31 5.51
CA ASN A 112 16.30 -0.94 4.23
C ASN A 112 14.93 -1.62 4.06
N VAL A 113 13.89 -0.88 4.36
CA VAL A 113 12.51 -1.34 4.23
C VAL A 113 11.89 -0.67 3.01
N VAL A 114 11.24 -1.45 2.15
CA VAL A 114 10.48 -0.92 1.02
C VAL A 114 9.00 -1.08 1.29
N VAL A 115 8.27 0.03 1.23
CA VAL A 115 6.80 0.05 1.20
C VAL A 115 6.36 0.17 -0.24
N LEU A 116 5.51 -0.72 -0.69
CA LEU A 116 5.03 -0.72 -2.06
C LEU A 116 3.57 -1.18 -2.17
N ALA A 117 2.93 -0.74 -3.23
CA ALA A 117 1.61 -1.21 -3.62
C ALA A 117 1.45 -1.15 -5.13
N GLY A 118 0.55 -1.96 -5.62
CA GLY A 118 0.12 -1.96 -7.01
C GLY A 118 -1.39 -2.08 -7.12
N GLY A 119 -1.93 -1.79 -8.28
CA GLY A 119 -3.36 -1.92 -8.49
C GLY A 119 -3.82 -1.45 -9.86
N CYS A 120 -5.09 -1.67 -10.11
CA CYS A 120 -5.79 -1.13 -11.28
C CYS A 120 -7.21 -0.72 -10.90
N THR A 121 -7.82 0.09 -11.74
CA THR A 121 -9.22 0.52 -11.57
C THR A 121 -10.24 -0.51 -12.04
N ALA A 122 -9.81 -1.70 -12.47
CA ALA A 122 -10.71 -2.73 -12.96
C ALA A 122 -11.83 -3.07 -11.96
N LYS A 123 -11.52 -3.08 -10.67
CA LYS A 123 -12.51 -3.21 -9.60
C LYS A 123 -13.44 -2.00 -9.51
N LEU A 124 -12.92 -0.80 -9.65
CA LEU A 124 -13.70 0.43 -9.68
C LEU A 124 -14.55 0.53 -10.95
N GLY A 125 -14.18 -0.20 -12.00
CA GLY A 125 -15.00 -0.39 -13.20
C GLY A 125 -16.38 -0.98 -12.92
N MET A 126 -16.58 -1.64 -11.79
CA MET A 126 -17.92 -2.03 -11.30
C MET A 126 -18.85 -0.82 -11.13
N ASN A 127 -18.28 0.33 -10.79
CA ASN A 127 -19.03 1.58 -10.67
C ASN A 127 -19.24 2.28 -12.01
N SER A 128 -18.51 1.95 -13.05
CA SER A 128 -18.67 2.54 -14.39
C SER A 128 -20.08 2.35 -14.94
N LYS A 129 -20.70 1.23 -14.64
CA LYS A 129 -22.10 0.95 -15.05
C LYS A 129 -23.09 1.97 -14.51
N GLU A 130 -22.93 2.39 -13.27
CA GLU A 130 -23.77 3.43 -12.65
C GLU A 130 -23.42 4.82 -13.15
N HIS A 131 -22.13 5.10 -13.40
CA HIS A 131 -21.68 6.34 -14.02
C HIS A 131 -22.29 6.50 -15.43
N VAL A 132 -22.20 5.47 -16.26
CA VAL A 132 -22.79 5.47 -17.61
C VAL A 132 -24.31 5.68 -17.56
N LYS A 133 -25.01 5.02 -16.65
CA LYS A 133 -26.46 5.22 -16.45
C LYS A 133 -26.83 6.65 -16.07
N LYS A 134 -25.95 7.34 -15.34
CA LYS A 134 -26.15 8.72 -14.90
C LYS A 134 -25.58 9.77 -15.88
N GLY A 135 -25.09 9.36 -17.04
CA GLY A 135 -24.46 10.23 -18.01
C GLY A 135 -23.14 10.86 -17.52
N MET A 136 -22.51 10.24 -16.52
CA MET A 136 -21.20 10.64 -16.00
C MET A 136 -20.10 9.94 -16.81
N PRO A 137 -18.89 10.52 -16.88
CA PRO A 137 -17.74 9.84 -17.48
C PRO A 137 -17.51 8.50 -16.80
N ALA A 138 -17.26 7.46 -17.61
CA ALA A 138 -16.77 6.19 -17.10
C ALA A 138 -15.37 6.39 -16.52
N LEU A 139 -15.06 5.68 -15.44
CA LEU A 139 -13.67 5.59 -14.98
C LEU A 139 -12.88 4.81 -16.02
N GLU A 140 -11.80 5.39 -16.50
CA GLU A 140 -10.89 4.72 -17.42
C GLU A 140 -10.05 3.71 -16.63
N ASP A 141 -9.66 2.64 -17.29
CA ASP A 141 -8.74 1.66 -16.72
C ASP A 141 -7.39 2.33 -16.49
N MET A 142 -6.98 2.41 -15.23
CA MET A 142 -5.69 2.95 -14.83
C MET A 142 -4.88 1.86 -14.12
N LEU A 143 -3.60 1.87 -14.40
CA LEU A 143 -2.62 1.15 -13.62
C LEU A 143 -1.89 2.14 -12.73
N GLY A 144 -1.89 1.86 -11.43
CA GLY A 144 -1.16 2.66 -10.46
C GLY A 144 -0.26 1.77 -9.61
N ALA A 145 0.92 2.26 -9.30
CA ALA A 145 1.81 1.61 -8.36
C ALA A 145 2.77 2.63 -7.76
N PHE A 146 3.24 2.34 -6.56
CA PHE A 146 4.33 3.09 -5.95
C PHE A 146 5.28 2.15 -5.22
N ALA A 147 6.51 2.61 -5.03
CA ALA A 147 7.48 2.01 -4.13
C ALA A 147 8.27 3.13 -3.45
N VAL A 148 8.42 3.03 -2.13
CA VAL A 148 9.16 4.00 -1.30
C VAL A 148 10.16 3.27 -0.45
N HIS A 149 11.41 3.68 -0.50
CA HIS A 149 12.45 3.18 0.39
C HIS A 149 12.44 3.97 1.70
N ILE A 150 12.41 3.26 2.80
CA ILE A 150 12.53 3.78 4.16
C ILE A 150 13.82 3.24 4.76
N GLY A 151 14.70 4.14 5.11
CA GLY A 151 16.01 3.85 5.71
C GLY A 151 16.32 4.74 6.90
N GLU A 152 17.53 4.64 7.41
CA GLU A 152 18.02 5.53 8.45
C GLU A 152 18.05 6.98 7.94
N ASN A 153 17.90 7.94 8.85
CA ASN A 153 17.96 9.35 8.51
C ASN A 153 19.37 9.72 7.99
N ASP A 154 19.45 10.08 6.74
CA ASP A 154 20.68 10.50 6.06
C ASP A 154 20.94 12.02 6.13
N GLY A 155 20.01 12.78 6.70
CA GLY A 155 20.07 14.23 6.79
C GLY A 155 19.79 14.98 5.48
N ILE A 156 19.38 14.27 4.43
CA ILE A 156 19.13 14.81 3.08
C ILE A 156 17.65 14.59 2.67
N ASN A 157 17.18 13.37 2.84
CA ASN A 157 15.84 12.99 2.44
C ASN A 157 14.79 13.37 3.52
N PRO A 158 13.51 13.50 3.14
CA PRO A 158 12.44 13.77 4.09
C PRO A 158 12.37 12.72 5.20
N VAL A 159 12.09 13.17 6.42
CA VAL A 159 12.03 12.31 7.62
C VAL A 159 10.57 12.03 7.99
N ILE A 160 10.25 10.76 8.24
CA ILE A 160 8.98 10.37 8.83
C ILE A 160 9.02 10.66 10.33
N ARG A 161 8.12 11.52 10.81
CA ARG A 161 8.01 11.91 12.21
C ARG A 161 7.21 10.86 12.99
N THR A 162 7.93 9.90 13.60
CA THR A 162 7.30 8.83 14.41
C THR A 162 6.78 9.31 15.77
N ASP A 163 7.17 10.51 16.18
CA ASP A 163 6.69 11.20 17.38
C ASP A 163 5.37 11.96 17.17
N ALA A 164 4.90 12.08 15.94
CA ALA A 164 3.68 12.79 15.55
C ALA A 164 2.69 11.92 14.77
N VAL A 165 2.57 10.65 15.12
CA VAL A 165 1.63 9.74 14.46
C VAL A 165 0.23 9.91 15.02
N GLY A 166 -0.69 10.37 14.19
CA GLY A 166 -2.11 10.52 14.53
C GLY A 166 -2.81 9.16 14.64
N ARG A 167 -3.78 9.07 15.55
CA ARG A 167 -4.53 7.83 15.81
C ARG A 167 -6.02 8.11 15.97
N HIS A 168 -6.80 7.68 15.00
CA HIS A 168 -8.24 7.62 15.16
C HIS A 168 -8.61 6.34 15.90
N ARG A 169 -9.06 6.47 17.15
CA ARG A 169 -9.29 5.32 18.03
C ARG A 169 -10.53 4.53 17.62
N ILE A 170 -10.47 3.22 17.77
CA ILE A 170 -11.63 2.35 17.65
C ILE A 170 -12.72 2.83 18.63
N GLY A 171 -13.94 2.99 18.13
CA GLY A 171 -15.07 3.49 18.92
C GLY A 171 -15.16 5.02 19.00
N SER A 172 -14.21 5.77 18.44
CA SER A 172 -14.37 7.22 18.24
C SER A 172 -15.39 7.49 17.15
N GLY A 173 -16.13 8.59 17.27
CA GLY A 173 -17.11 8.99 16.26
C GLY A 173 -16.46 9.17 14.88
N ALA A 174 -17.20 8.85 13.84
CA ALA A 174 -16.75 8.94 12.44
C ALA A 174 -17.00 10.31 11.79
N SER A 175 -17.28 11.35 12.57
CA SER A 175 -17.43 12.68 11.99
C SER A 175 -16.11 13.17 11.41
N PRO A 176 -16.11 13.88 10.26
CA PRO A 176 -14.89 14.41 9.67
C PRO A 176 -14.06 15.22 10.66
N GLN A 177 -14.72 16.00 11.51
CA GLN A 177 -14.05 16.80 12.54
C GLN A 177 -13.34 15.90 13.58
N ALA A 178 -13.98 14.83 14.07
CA ALA A 178 -13.36 13.93 15.03
C ALA A 178 -12.15 13.21 14.42
N VAL A 179 -12.26 12.80 13.16
CA VAL A 179 -11.16 12.17 12.43
C VAL A 179 -9.99 13.14 12.26
N MET A 180 -10.26 14.36 11.76
CA MET A 180 -9.22 15.38 11.53
C MET A 180 -8.55 15.81 12.83
N THR A 181 -9.29 15.93 13.91
CA THR A 181 -8.70 16.20 15.23
C THR A 181 -7.73 15.11 15.63
N ALA A 182 -8.16 13.85 15.56
CA ALA A 182 -7.37 12.70 16.01
C ALA A 182 -6.12 12.41 15.17
N ILE A 183 -6.17 12.66 13.87
CA ILE A 183 -5.06 12.31 12.95
C ILE A 183 -4.18 13.49 12.57
N VAL A 184 -4.62 14.73 12.78
CA VAL A 184 -3.87 15.94 12.41
C VAL A 184 -3.62 16.83 13.63
N THR A 185 -4.68 17.36 14.28
CA THR A 185 -4.54 18.37 15.32
C THR A 185 -3.84 17.84 16.55
N ASP A 186 -4.33 16.73 17.10
CA ASP A 186 -3.78 16.15 18.34
C ASP A 186 -2.29 15.77 18.21
N PRO A 187 -1.83 15.07 17.15
CA PRO A 187 -0.42 14.74 17.02
C PRO A 187 0.47 15.98 16.80
N LEU A 188 0.01 17.00 16.10
CA LEU A 188 0.76 18.25 15.93
C LEU A 188 0.86 19.02 17.25
N ASP A 189 -0.23 19.17 17.97
CA ASP A 189 -0.24 19.81 19.31
C ASP A 189 0.69 19.06 20.27
N GLY A 190 0.73 17.72 20.17
CA GLY A 190 1.62 16.87 21.00
C GLY A 190 3.11 17.16 20.82
N ILE A 191 3.52 17.69 19.68
CA ILE A 191 4.91 18.10 19.38
C ILE A 191 5.10 19.62 19.35
N GLY A 192 4.10 20.38 19.77
CA GLY A 192 4.14 21.85 19.86
C GLY A 192 3.96 22.60 18.55
N TYR A 193 3.44 21.94 17.50
CA TYR A 193 3.08 22.56 16.22
C TYR A 193 1.57 22.83 16.14
N LYS A 194 1.22 23.81 15.33
CA LYS A 194 -0.16 24.07 14.95
C LYS A 194 -0.41 23.64 13.52
N ILE A 195 -1.66 23.46 13.14
CA ILE A 195 -2.05 23.17 11.76
C ILE A 195 -1.55 24.21 10.76
N THR A 196 -1.34 25.45 11.19
CA THR A 196 -0.81 26.54 10.37
C THR A 196 0.70 26.51 10.17
N ASP A 197 1.41 25.66 10.90
CA ASP A 197 2.86 25.51 10.83
C ASP A 197 3.27 24.44 9.78
N VAL A 198 2.29 23.81 9.15
CA VAL A 198 2.49 22.80 8.12
C VAL A 198 2.33 23.41 6.75
N ASP A 199 3.34 23.25 5.91
CA ASP A 199 3.39 23.86 4.57
C ASP A 199 2.44 23.18 3.58
N CYS A 200 2.21 21.89 3.73
CA CYS A 200 1.39 21.11 2.79
C CYS A 200 0.66 19.95 3.47
N TYR A 201 -0.60 19.82 3.13
CA TYR A 201 -1.42 18.67 3.49
C TYR A 201 -1.74 17.85 2.24
N SER A 202 -1.64 16.55 2.33
CA SER A 202 -1.99 15.62 1.26
C SER A 202 -3.01 14.60 1.76
N PRO A 203 -4.26 15.00 1.99
CA PRO A 203 -5.32 14.09 2.39
C PRO A 203 -5.80 13.29 1.19
N GLU A 204 -6.35 12.11 1.47
CA GLU A 204 -7.19 11.43 0.50
C GLU A 204 -8.44 12.28 0.25
N MET A 205 -8.71 12.55 -1.01
CA MET A 205 -9.95 13.24 -1.41
C MET A 205 -10.91 12.22 -2.01
N GLN A 206 -12.04 12.06 -1.37
CA GLN A 206 -13.18 11.30 -1.90
C GLN A 206 -14.25 12.24 -2.46
#